data_b9add34c169a3d57aa4e3b243068450f
#
_entry.id   b9add34c169a3d57aa4e3b243068450f
#
_cell.length_a   1.000
_cell.length_b   1.000
_cell.length_c   1.000
_cell.angle_alpha   90.00
_cell.angle_beta   90.00
_cell.angle_gamma   90.00
#
_symmetry.space_group_name_H-M   'P 1'
#
loop_
_entity.id
_entity.type
_entity.pdbx_description
1 polymer ?
#
loop_
_entity_poly.entity_id
_entity_poly.type
_entity_poly.pdbx_seq_one_letter_code
_entity_poly.pdbx_strand_id
1 'polypeptide(L)'
;MIQKKHNLTNTLQSLDYQVNNLDLDGVISGTLTHYINPSIKICGFSNSKNRMYIRKESKSNNTIQIDINSNNPSVWTIDQHILNFNASDSVNFSRRINPHESFGEDFKRAVNQQYSRKFPYSTAVLMIAMAE
;
A
#
# COMPACT_ATOMS: atom_id res chain seq x y z
N MET A 1 19.23 -12.86 -1.91
CA MET A 1 18.41 -12.97 -0.69
C MET A 1 16.96 -12.71 -1.10
N ILE A 2 16.14 -13.75 -1.17
CA ILE A 2 14.72 -13.62 -1.53
C ILE A 2 14.06 -12.87 -0.38
N GLN A 3 13.65 -11.63 -0.60
CA GLN A 3 12.86 -10.89 0.38
C GLN A 3 11.65 -11.73 0.75
N LYS A 4 11.36 -11.84 2.04
CA LYS A 4 10.18 -12.53 2.56
C LYS A 4 8.97 -12.03 1.81
N LYS A 5 8.38 -12.90 0.99
CA LYS A 5 7.13 -12.64 0.29
C LYS A 5 6.09 -12.37 1.38
N HIS A 6 5.63 -11.14 1.51
CA HIS A 6 4.55 -10.83 2.43
C HIS A 6 3.34 -11.65 2.00
N ASN A 7 2.84 -12.48 2.89
CA ASN A 7 1.56 -13.13 2.66
C ASN A 7 0.47 -12.06 2.88
N LEU A 8 -0.10 -11.57 1.79
CA LEU A 8 -1.11 -10.50 1.82
C LEU A 8 -2.29 -10.89 2.72
N THR A 9 -2.79 -12.10 2.55
CA THR A 9 -3.95 -12.60 3.32
C THR A 9 -3.68 -12.56 4.81
N ASN A 10 -2.55 -13.12 5.26
CA ASN A 10 -2.19 -13.11 6.68
C ASN A 10 -1.99 -11.69 7.21
N THR A 11 -1.37 -10.82 6.41
CA THR A 11 -1.18 -9.42 6.77
C THR A 11 -2.54 -8.73 6.97
N LEU A 12 -3.44 -8.84 6.00
CA LEU A 12 -4.75 -8.20 6.07
C LEU A 12 -5.60 -8.75 7.22
N GLN A 13 -5.54 -10.05 7.50
CA GLN A 13 -6.27 -10.68 8.61
C GLN A 13 -5.79 -10.23 9.99
N SER A 14 -4.58 -9.69 10.09
CA SER A 14 -4.03 -9.15 11.35
C SER A 14 -4.39 -7.70 11.61
N LEU A 15 -5.13 -7.04 10.72
CA LEU A 15 -5.40 -5.61 10.78
C LEU A 15 -6.87 -5.33 11.10
N ASP A 16 -7.10 -4.24 11.86
CA ASP A 16 -8.43 -3.83 12.32
C ASP A 16 -9.04 -2.73 11.44
N TYR A 17 -8.19 -1.93 10.79
CA TYR A 17 -8.62 -0.72 10.09
C TYR A 17 -8.00 -0.58 8.71
N GLN A 18 -8.76 0.02 7.79
CA GLN A 18 -8.28 0.44 6.49
C GLN A 18 -8.61 1.91 6.19
N VAL A 19 -7.72 2.56 5.48
CA VAL A 19 -7.88 3.89 4.89
C VAL A 19 -7.73 3.75 3.38
N ASN A 20 -8.71 4.18 2.62
CA ASN A 20 -8.75 3.98 1.18
C ASN A 20 -8.51 5.28 0.41
N ASN A 21 -7.85 5.20 -0.72
CA ASN A 21 -7.92 6.27 -1.71
C ASN A 21 -9.34 6.37 -2.30
N LEU A 22 -9.81 7.57 -2.62
CA LEU A 22 -11.16 7.81 -3.14
C LEU A 22 -11.25 7.79 -4.67
N ASP A 23 -10.28 7.19 -5.35
CA ASP A 23 -10.43 6.89 -6.76
C ASP A 23 -10.94 5.45 -6.97
N LEU A 24 -11.15 5.08 -8.23
CA LEU A 24 -11.71 3.77 -8.57
C LEU A 24 -10.82 2.62 -8.10
N ASP A 25 -9.49 2.77 -8.22
CA ASP A 25 -8.54 1.73 -7.80
C ASP A 25 -8.55 1.55 -6.29
N GLY A 26 -8.52 2.64 -5.52
CA GLY A 26 -8.59 2.61 -4.06
C GLY A 26 -9.91 2.02 -3.55
N VAL A 27 -11.04 2.30 -4.21
CA VAL A 27 -12.35 1.74 -3.84
C VAL A 27 -12.40 0.24 -4.10
N ILE A 28 -11.96 -0.22 -5.29
CA ILE A 28 -11.92 -1.65 -5.63
C ILE A 28 -10.97 -2.39 -4.70
N SER A 29 -9.76 -1.86 -4.49
CA SER A 29 -8.74 -2.44 -3.62
C SER A 29 -9.21 -2.51 -2.16
N GLY A 30 -9.91 -1.49 -1.68
CA GLY A 30 -10.52 -1.48 -0.36
C GLY A 30 -11.64 -2.51 -0.21
N THR A 31 -12.42 -2.74 -1.26
CA THR A 31 -13.44 -3.80 -1.30
C THR A 31 -12.80 -5.19 -1.25
N LEU A 32 -11.72 -5.42 -2.01
CA LEU A 32 -10.95 -6.67 -1.94
C LEU A 32 -10.36 -6.90 -0.54
N THR A 33 -9.86 -5.85 0.10
CA THR A 33 -9.38 -5.92 1.48
C THR A 33 -10.49 -6.40 2.42
N HIS A 34 -11.68 -5.83 2.30
CA HIS A 34 -12.83 -6.24 3.11
C HIS A 34 -13.30 -7.66 2.78
N TYR A 35 -13.19 -8.10 1.53
CA TYR A 35 -13.48 -9.48 1.14
C TYR A 35 -12.53 -10.48 1.81
N ILE A 36 -11.22 -10.16 1.88
CA ILE A 36 -10.20 -11.00 2.54
C ILE A 36 -10.34 -10.97 4.06
N ASN A 37 -10.64 -9.80 4.63
CA ASN A 37 -10.88 -9.60 6.05
C ASN A 37 -12.21 -8.88 6.28
N PRO A 38 -13.33 -9.61 6.44
CA PRO A 38 -14.65 -9.01 6.64
C PRO A 38 -14.79 -8.21 7.94
N SER A 39 -13.90 -8.40 8.91
CA SER A 39 -13.92 -7.66 10.18
C SER A 39 -13.21 -6.31 10.11
N ILE A 40 -12.44 -6.05 9.05
CA ILE A 40 -11.70 -4.79 8.90
C ILE A 40 -12.66 -3.60 8.73
N LYS A 41 -12.39 -2.52 9.43
CA LYS A 41 -13.25 -1.33 9.42
C LYS A 41 -12.62 -0.21 8.60
N ILE A 42 -13.40 0.41 7.74
CA ILE A 42 -12.98 1.64 7.08
C ILE A 42 -12.94 2.75 8.13
N CYS A 43 -11.74 3.24 8.43
CA CYS A 43 -11.55 4.32 9.40
C CYS A 43 -11.22 5.67 8.77
N GLY A 44 -11.01 5.71 7.46
CA GLY A 44 -10.69 6.95 6.77
C GLY A 44 -10.55 6.79 5.27
N PHE A 45 -10.30 7.93 4.65
CA PHE A 45 -10.04 7.99 3.22
C PHE A 45 -9.10 9.16 2.86
N SER A 46 -8.44 9.02 1.73
CA SER A 46 -7.61 10.05 1.11
C SER A 46 -8.26 10.52 -0.19
N ASN A 47 -8.10 11.79 -0.53
CA ASN A 47 -8.55 12.33 -1.80
C ASN A 47 -7.38 12.72 -2.71
N SER A 48 -7.68 13.01 -3.97
CA SER A 48 -6.71 13.41 -5.01
C SER A 48 -5.89 14.67 -4.67
N LYS A 49 -6.26 15.41 -3.60
CA LYS A 49 -5.53 16.59 -3.11
C LYS A 49 -4.58 16.24 -1.95
N ASN A 50 -4.24 14.98 -1.76
CA ASN A 50 -3.40 14.46 -0.67
C ASN A 50 -3.91 14.82 0.73
N ARG A 51 -5.22 15.02 0.88
CA ARG A 51 -5.85 15.21 2.18
C ARG A 51 -6.35 13.88 2.69
N MET A 52 -5.99 13.55 3.91
CA MET A 52 -6.41 12.33 4.58
C MET A 52 -7.37 12.67 5.71
N TYR A 53 -8.47 11.94 5.75
CA TYR A 53 -9.50 12.05 6.78
C TYR A 53 -9.55 10.73 7.53
N ILE A 54 -9.19 10.74 8.80
CA ILE A 54 -9.11 9.52 9.64
C ILE A 54 -9.91 9.75 10.91
N ARG A 55 -10.68 8.73 11.32
CA ARG A 55 -11.38 8.73 12.61
C ARG A 55 -10.38 8.69 13.76
N LYS A 56 -10.65 9.45 14.83
CA LYS A 56 -9.77 9.56 16.00
C LYS A 56 -9.57 8.23 16.75
N GLU A 57 -10.52 7.33 16.66
CA GLU A 57 -10.46 6.03 17.35
C GLU A 57 -9.52 5.01 16.68
N SER A 58 -9.13 5.24 15.44
CA SER A 58 -8.25 4.32 14.73
C SER A 58 -6.80 4.46 15.19
N LYS A 59 -6.21 3.33 15.61
CA LYS A 59 -4.80 3.28 16.00
C LYS A 59 -3.93 2.93 14.79
N SER A 60 -2.88 3.68 14.58
CA SER A 60 -1.99 3.53 13.43
C SER A 60 -1.37 2.13 13.27
N ASN A 61 -1.11 1.43 14.38
CA ASN A 61 -0.37 0.16 14.35
C ASN A 61 -1.13 -0.99 13.67
N ASN A 62 -2.48 -0.92 13.64
CA ASN A 62 -3.36 -1.95 13.08
C ASN A 62 -4.11 -1.42 11.86
N THR A 63 -3.53 -0.47 11.16
CA THR A 63 -4.15 0.18 10.00
C THR A 63 -3.34 -0.08 8.74
N ILE A 64 -4.04 -0.34 7.64
CA ILE A 64 -3.46 -0.36 6.29
C ILE A 64 -3.99 0.80 5.46
N GLN A 65 -3.13 1.41 4.70
CA GLN A 65 -3.44 2.41 3.68
C GLN A 65 -3.46 1.74 2.31
N ILE A 66 -4.61 1.83 1.64
CA ILE A 66 -4.90 1.16 0.38
C ILE A 66 -4.83 2.17 -0.76
N ASP A 67 -3.96 1.90 -1.74
CA ASP A 67 -3.69 2.78 -2.87
C ASP A 67 -3.28 4.19 -2.43
N ILE A 68 -2.54 4.24 -1.31
CA ILE A 68 -2.03 5.47 -0.72
C ILE A 68 -0.54 5.28 -0.43
N ASN A 69 0.24 6.21 -0.95
CA ASN A 69 1.65 6.30 -0.61
C ASN A 69 1.84 6.92 0.77
N SER A 70 2.60 6.27 1.63
CA SER A 70 2.91 6.78 2.97
C SER A 70 4.35 6.47 3.37
N ASN A 71 5.01 7.44 3.98
CA ASN A 71 6.32 7.30 4.61
C ASN A 71 6.23 6.98 6.11
N ASN A 72 5.03 6.80 6.65
CA ASN A 72 4.85 6.47 8.06
C ASN A 72 5.24 5.01 8.32
N PRO A 73 6.33 4.73 9.08
CA PRO A 73 6.80 3.38 9.31
C PRO A 73 5.88 2.54 10.20
N SER A 74 4.93 3.17 10.87
CA SER A 74 3.99 2.49 11.78
C SER A 74 2.74 1.97 11.08
N VAL A 75 2.52 2.31 9.82
CA VAL A 75 1.31 1.99 9.05
C VAL A 75 1.66 1.04 7.91
N TRP A 76 0.83 0.03 7.71
CA TRP A 76 0.91 -0.78 6.51
C TRP A 76 0.45 0.00 5.29
N THR A 77 1.11 -0.18 4.17
CA THR A 77 0.70 0.39 2.88
C THR A 77 0.72 -0.68 1.79
N ILE A 78 -0.28 -0.64 0.93
CA ILE A 78 -0.27 -1.35 -0.34
C ILE A 78 -0.55 -0.34 -1.45
N ASP A 79 0.38 -0.22 -2.38
CA ASP A 79 0.32 0.79 -3.43
C ASP A 79 1.18 0.36 -4.63
N GLN A 80 0.72 0.65 -5.83
CA GLN A 80 1.44 0.36 -7.08
C GLN A 80 2.24 1.57 -7.60
N HIS A 81 2.10 2.75 -6.99
CA HIS A 81 2.78 3.94 -7.46
C HIS A 81 4.28 3.90 -7.19
N ILE A 82 5.05 4.50 -8.09
CA ILE A 82 6.48 4.70 -7.89
C ILE A 82 6.67 5.74 -6.80
N LEU A 83 7.45 5.36 -5.79
CA LEU A 83 7.74 6.23 -4.67
C LEU A 83 9.05 6.95 -4.91
N ASN A 84 8.98 8.27 -4.97
CA ASN A 84 10.17 9.11 -5.04
C ASN A 84 10.63 9.39 -3.62
N PHE A 85 11.63 8.64 -3.15
CA PHE A 85 12.28 8.88 -1.87
C PHE A 85 13.54 9.70 -2.07
N ASN A 86 13.73 10.70 -1.22
CA ASN A 86 15.03 11.31 -1.09
C ASN A 86 16.00 10.33 -0.40
N ALA A 87 17.29 10.42 -0.70
CA ALA A 87 18.32 9.54 -0.11
C ALA A 87 18.40 9.63 1.43
N SER A 88 17.79 10.66 2.02
CA SER A 88 17.70 10.90 3.46
C SER A 88 16.48 10.27 4.12
N ASP A 89 15.53 9.72 3.36
CA ASP A 89 14.30 9.15 3.92
C ASP A 89 14.59 7.77 4.51
N SER A 90 14.41 7.64 5.82
CA SER A 90 14.42 6.34 6.49
C SER A 90 13.13 5.60 6.20
N VAL A 91 13.11 4.80 5.15
CA VAL A 91 11.94 4.04 4.74
C VAL A 91 11.94 2.69 5.44
N ASN A 92 10.90 2.40 6.22
CA ASN A 92 10.68 1.08 6.75
C ASN A 92 9.94 0.21 5.73
N PHE A 93 10.69 -0.54 4.94
CA PHE A 93 10.14 -1.46 3.95
C PHE A 93 9.40 -2.67 4.55
N SER A 94 9.44 -2.87 5.86
CA SER A 94 8.83 -4.05 6.51
C SER A 94 7.29 -4.02 6.52
N ARG A 95 6.67 -2.86 6.30
CA ARG A 95 5.21 -2.67 6.30
C ARG A 95 4.69 -2.12 4.98
N ARG A 96 5.42 -2.36 3.90
CA ARG A 96 5.04 -1.89 2.57
C ARG A 96 4.91 -3.06 1.62
N ILE A 97 3.85 -3.02 0.84
CA ILE A 97 3.61 -3.93 -0.26
C ILE A 97 3.54 -3.07 -1.53
N ASN A 98 4.64 -3.08 -2.27
CA ASN A 98 4.74 -2.34 -3.52
C ASN A 98 5.51 -3.20 -4.53
N PRO A 99 4.98 -3.42 -5.75
CA PRO A 99 5.61 -4.28 -6.74
C PRO A 99 7.00 -3.80 -7.14
N HIS A 100 7.22 -2.49 -7.10
CA HIS A 100 8.51 -1.91 -7.47
C HIS A 100 9.62 -2.20 -6.45
N GLU A 101 9.28 -2.48 -5.19
CA GLU A 101 10.25 -2.86 -4.16
C GLU A 101 10.69 -4.31 -4.31
N SER A 102 9.87 -5.15 -4.94
CA SER A 102 10.13 -6.57 -5.16
C SER A 102 11.12 -6.84 -6.30
N PHE A 103 11.35 -5.86 -7.18
CA PHE A 103 12.22 -6.00 -8.35
C PHE A 103 13.69 -5.61 -8.13
N GLY A 104 14.09 -5.30 -6.89
CA GLY A 104 15.50 -5.14 -6.50
C GLY A 104 16.18 -3.85 -6.97
N GLU A 105 17.50 -3.92 -7.17
CA GLU A 105 18.34 -2.74 -7.52
C GLU A 105 17.98 -2.10 -8.86
N ASP A 106 17.43 -2.84 -9.80
CA ASP A 106 16.97 -2.29 -11.08
C ASP A 106 15.84 -1.27 -10.90
N PHE A 107 15.11 -1.38 -9.81
CA PHE A 107 14.10 -0.40 -9.45
C PHE A 107 14.70 0.96 -9.04
N LYS A 108 15.78 0.99 -8.28
CA LYS A 108 16.45 2.25 -7.90
C LYS A 108 16.93 3.04 -9.13
N ARG A 109 17.31 2.34 -10.20
CA ARG A 109 17.64 2.97 -11.49
C ARG A 109 16.41 3.47 -12.24
N ALA A 110 15.28 2.77 -12.15
CA ALA A 110 14.05 3.16 -12.81
C ALA A 110 13.43 4.42 -12.23
N VAL A 111 13.52 4.62 -10.93
CA VAL A 111 13.01 5.83 -10.22
C VAL A 111 13.71 7.10 -10.70
N ASN A 112 15.01 7.02 -11.00
CA ASN A 112 15.76 8.18 -11.46
C ASN A 112 15.59 8.48 -12.96
N GLN A 113 14.97 7.61 -13.73
CA GLN A 113 15.02 7.71 -15.19
C GLN A 113 13.70 7.83 -15.94
N GLN A 114 12.56 7.35 -15.47
CA GLN A 114 11.30 7.53 -16.21
C GLN A 114 10.03 7.02 -15.46
N TYR A 115 9.05 7.89 -15.30
CA TYR A 115 7.66 7.59 -14.94
C TYR A 115 6.97 6.56 -15.88
N SER A 116 7.52 6.33 -17.07
CA SER A 116 7.04 5.37 -18.06
C SER A 116 7.27 3.89 -17.71
N ARG A 117 8.02 3.58 -16.65
CA ARG A 117 8.30 2.21 -16.20
C ARG A 117 7.58 1.82 -14.90
N LYS A 118 6.53 2.54 -14.53
CA LYS A 118 5.72 2.13 -13.39
C LYS A 118 5.04 0.77 -13.67
N PHE A 119 4.73 0.05 -12.61
CA PHE A 119 3.92 -1.16 -12.69
C PHE A 119 2.64 -0.85 -13.47
N PRO A 120 2.36 -1.55 -14.57
CA PRO A 120 1.33 -1.15 -15.53
C PRO A 120 -0.11 -1.45 -15.07
N TYR A 121 -0.24 -2.09 -13.93
CA TYR A 121 -1.53 -2.52 -13.40
C TYR A 121 -1.89 -1.73 -12.15
N SER A 122 -3.16 -1.78 -11.77
CA SER A 122 -3.69 -1.13 -10.58
C SER A 122 -3.28 -1.85 -9.28
N THR A 123 -3.46 -1.19 -8.14
CA THR A 123 -3.31 -1.78 -6.82
C THR A 123 -4.25 -2.97 -6.62
N ALA A 124 -5.48 -2.89 -7.18
CA ALA A 124 -6.43 -4.01 -7.15
C ALA A 124 -5.89 -5.26 -7.85
N VAL A 125 -5.28 -5.11 -9.04
CA VAL A 125 -4.65 -6.23 -9.76
C VAL A 125 -3.48 -6.82 -8.99
N LEU A 126 -2.65 -5.97 -8.37
CA LEU A 126 -1.58 -6.43 -7.48
C LEU A 126 -2.13 -7.27 -6.33
N MET A 127 -3.20 -6.82 -5.68
CA MET A 127 -3.82 -7.53 -4.57
C MET A 127 -4.38 -8.88 -4.99
N ILE A 128 -5.04 -8.96 -6.14
CA ILE A 128 -5.56 -10.23 -6.69
C ILE A 128 -4.40 -11.22 -6.92
N ALA A 129 -3.33 -10.77 -7.57
CA ALA A 129 -2.17 -11.61 -7.84
C ALA A 129 -1.40 -12.06 -6.57
N MET A 130 -1.60 -11.39 -5.45
CA MET A 130 -0.96 -11.75 -4.17
C MET A 130 -1.87 -12.57 -3.25
N ALA A 131 -3.17 -12.61 -3.52
CA ALA A 131 -4.14 -13.33 -2.70
C ALA A 131 -4.17 -14.86 -3.01
N GLU A 132 -3.56 -15.28 -4.12
CA GLU A 132 -3.34 -16.69 -4.48
C GLU A 132 -2.19 -17.30 -3.65
#